data_719768aff9d7bc371ce7efd0f57190aa
#
_entry.id   719768aff9d7bc371ce7efd0f57190aa
#
_cell.length_a   1.000
_cell.length_b   1.000
_cell.length_c   1.000
_cell.angle_alpha   90.00
_cell.angle_beta   90.00
_cell.angle_gamma   90.00
#
_symmetry.space_group_name_H-M   'P 1'
#
loop_
_entity.id
_entity.type
_entity.pdbx_description
1 polymer ?
#
loop_
_entity_poly.entity_id
_entity_poly.type
_entity_poly.pdbx_seq_one_letter_code
_entity_poly.pdbx_strand_id
1 'polypeptide(L)'
;IVYYANATAYLIDPSKVPFTSIGAIATSLLFLFGSYFIYEVIVRSHLGKNAFIFSTLIFILLVIASWGSYQLFSDRASFIHIGAILGTVMVGNVFFGIMPAQRALVDCVRRGEKPGKEVAELALQAKNRSLMNNYFTLPLIFTMISNHYPMMYAHEKGWLVLVFVGVITATARHYFNQKH
;
A
#
# COMPACT_ATOMS: atom_id res chain seq x y z
N ILE A 1 0.06 16.72 4.31
CA ILE A 1 0.43 18.15 4.57
C ILE A 1 0.52 18.39 6.07
N VAL A 2 -0.54 18.15 6.90
CA VAL A 2 -0.58 18.46 8.34
C VAL A 2 0.61 17.86 9.10
N TYR A 3 0.96 16.59 8.86
CA TYR A 3 2.08 15.91 9.53
C TYR A 3 3.43 16.50 9.18
N TYR A 4 3.60 17.06 7.98
CA TYR A 4 4.84 17.69 7.55
C TYR A 4 4.93 19.16 7.92
N ALA A 5 3.79 19.85 7.99
CA ALA A 5 3.76 21.24 8.43
C ALA A 5 4.16 21.40 9.91
N ASN A 6 3.88 20.40 10.75
CA ASN A 6 4.30 20.38 12.15
C ASN A 6 4.81 18.96 12.52
N ALA A 7 5.98 18.61 12.00
CA ALA A 7 6.57 17.28 12.16
C ALA A 7 6.88 16.96 13.64
N THR A 8 7.27 17.96 14.43
CA THR A 8 7.56 17.80 15.87
C THR A 8 6.34 17.37 16.66
N ALA A 9 5.15 17.85 16.32
CA ALA A 9 3.92 17.56 17.04
C ALA A 9 3.24 16.26 16.60
N TYR A 10 3.40 15.87 15.32
CA TYR A 10 2.60 14.79 14.76
C TYR A 10 3.39 13.58 14.27
N LEU A 11 4.65 13.78 13.85
CA LEU A 11 5.45 12.77 13.20
C LEU A 11 6.49 12.16 14.14
N ILE A 12 7.12 13.00 14.97
CA ILE A 12 8.26 12.63 15.80
C ILE A 12 7.79 12.13 17.17
N ASP A 13 8.42 11.05 17.63
CA ASP A 13 8.40 10.62 19.01
C ASP A 13 9.83 10.60 19.53
N PRO A 14 10.23 11.59 20.36
CA PRO A 14 11.60 11.68 20.85
C PRO A 14 12.04 10.48 21.70
N SER A 15 11.09 9.73 22.26
CA SER A 15 11.40 8.52 23.05
C SER A 15 11.83 7.36 22.19
N LYS A 16 11.45 7.35 20.90
CA LYS A 16 11.83 6.32 19.93
C LYS A 16 13.09 6.70 19.17
N VAL A 17 13.01 7.77 18.39
CA VAL A 17 14.14 8.28 17.58
C VAL A 17 14.17 9.81 17.66
N PRO A 18 15.29 10.41 18.09
CA PRO A 18 15.42 11.87 18.19
C PRO A 18 15.66 12.50 16.81
N PHE A 19 14.65 12.47 15.95
CA PHE A 19 14.73 13.09 14.62
C PHE A 19 14.69 14.61 14.70
N THR A 20 15.42 15.26 13.79
CA THR A 20 15.11 16.63 13.39
C THR A 20 13.86 16.66 12.53
N SER A 21 13.11 17.78 12.46
CA SER A 21 11.92 17.87 11.61
C SER A 21 12.19 17.50 10.15
N ILE A 22 13.30 17.98 9.60
CA ILE A 22 13.71 17.66 8.22
C ILE A 22 14.05 16.18 8.07
N GLY A 23 14.77 15.60 9.04
CA GLY A 23 15.12 14.18 9.04
C GLY A 23 13.89 13.28 9.09
N ALA A 24 12.92 13.62 9.94
CA ALA A 24 11.66 12.87 10.04
C ALA A 24 10.85 12.94 8.72
N ILE A 25 10.76 14.11 8.10
CA ILE A 25 10.08 14.28 6.81
C ILE A 25 10.79 13.48 5.71
N ALA A 26 12.11 13.59 5.62
CA ALA A 26 12.89 12.85 4.62
C ALA A 26 12.73 11.34 4.79
N THR A 27 12.82 10.83 6.03
CA THR A 27 12.61 9.41 6.35
C THR A 27 11.20 8.96 5.99
N SER A 28 10.18 9.78 6.29
CA SER A 28 8.80 9.50 5.94
C SER A 28 8.59 9.39 4.42
N LEU A 29 9.12 10.34 3.66
CA LEU A 29 9.02 10.32 2.19
C LEU A 29 9.77 9.12 1.59
N LEU A 30 10.98 8.83 2.10
CA LEU A 30 11.73 7.64 1.70
C LEU A 30 10.95 6.36 1.99
N PHE A 31 10.29 6.28 3.14
CA PHE A 31 9.48 5.14 3.53
C PHE A 31 8.29 4.94 2.60
N LEU A 32 7.59 6.01 2.22
CA LEU A 32 6.46 5.97 1.30
C LEU A 32 6.88 5.59 -0.13
N PHE A 33 7.80 6.32 -0.71
CA PHE A 33 8.23 6.09 -2.09
C PHE A 33 9.07 4.84 -2.24
N GLY A 34 9.90 4.53 -1.24
CA GLY A 34 10.67 3.29 -1.19
C GLY A 34 9.78 2.05 -1.14
N SER A 35 8.70 2.08 -0.34
CA SER A 35 7.72 1.00 -0.29
C SER A 35 7.02 0.79 -1.64
N TYR A 36 6.64 1.87 -2.32
CA TYR A 36 6.08 1.79 -3.66
C TYR A 36 7.07 1.21 -4.66
N PHE A 37 8.33 1.64 -4.62
CA PHE A 37 9.37 1.13 -5.51
C PHE A 37 9.60 -0.37 -5.32
N ILE A 38 9.71 -0.83 -4.07
CA ILE A 38 9.84 -2.25 -3.74
C ILE A 38 8.64 -3.04 -4.27
N TYR A 39 7.42 -2.54 -4.03
CA TYR A 39 6.21 -3.16 -4.56
C TYR A 39 6.25 -3.27 -6.09
N GLU A 40 6.62 -2.20 -6.79
CA GLU A 40 6.66 -2.17 -8.26
C GLU A 40 7.69 -3.15 -8.83
N VAL A 41 8.85 -3.29 -8.18
CA VAL A 41 9.87 -4.28 -8.55
C VAL A 41 9.32 -5.70 -8.42
N ILE A 42 8.61 -5.99 -7.32
CA ILE A 42 8.00 -7.33 -7.11
C ILE A 42 6.92 -7.62 -8.15
N VAL A 43 6.03 -6.67 -8.41
CA VAL A 43 4.94 -6.83 -9.40
C VAL A 43 5.48 -7.10 -10.80
N ARG A 44 6.56 -6.44 -11.19
CA ARG A 44 7.19 -6.63 -12.52
C ARG A 44 8.06 -7.87 -12.61
N SER A 45 8.47 -8.43 -11.48
CA SER A 45 9.32 -9.62 -11.43
C SER A 45 8.54 -10.92 -11.69
N HIS A 46 9.27 -12.03 -11.86
CA HIS A 46 8.66 -13.36 -11.93
C HIS A 46 7.89 -13.75 -10.67
N LEU A 47 8.26 -13.15 -9.51
CA LEU A 47 7.58 -13.38 -8.24
C LEU A 47 6.14 -12.87 -8.26
N GLY A 48 5.86 -11.79 -9.00
CA GLY A 48 4.52 -11.24 -9.18
C GLY A 48 3.58 -12.11 -10.04
N LYS A 49 4.10 -13.10 -10.77
CA LYS A 49 3.28 -14.00 -11.59
C LYS A 49 2.62 -15.12 -10.78
N ASN A 50 3.20 -15.52 -9.65
CA ASN A 50 2.63 -16.53 -8.77
C ASN A 50 1.84 -15.84 -7.64
N ALA A 51 0.52 -16.03 -7.64
CA ALA A 51 -0.39 -15.35 -6.70
C ALA A 51 -0.05 -15.68 -5.23
N PHE A 52 0.36 -16.91 -4.92
CA PHE A 52 0.70 -17.32 -3.56
C PHE A 52 2.01 -16.65 -3.10
N ILE A 53 3.06 -16.69 -3.90
CA ILE A 53 4.36 -16.06 -3.58
C ILE A 53 4.16 -14.55 -3.46
N PHE A 54 3.43 -13.96 -4.39
CA PHE A 54 3.16 -12.52 -4.40
C PHE A 54 2.41 -12.08 -3.13
N SER A 55 1.31 -12.74 -2.77
CA SER A 55 0.54 -12.39 -1.58
C SER A 55 1.35 -12.59 -0.28
N THR A 56 2.17 -13.63 -0.21
CA THR A 56 3.07 -13.87 0.93
C THR A 56 4.11 -12.75 1.06
N LEU A 57 4.73 -12.34 -0.04
CA LEU A 57 5.71 -11.24 -0.04
C LEU A 57 5.07 -9.91 0.37
N ILE A 58 3.89 -9.59 -0.17
CA ILE A 58 3.15 -8.38 0.22
C ILE A 58 2.80 -8.42 1.70
N PHE A 59 2.39 -9.57 2.23
CA PHE A 59 2.11 -9.72 3.65
C PHE A 59 3.37 -9.49 4.50
N ILE A 60 4.50 -10.09 4.13
CA ILE A 60 5.79 -9.89 4.82
C ILE A 60 6.19 -8.40 4.79
N LEU A 61 6.06 -7.75 3.64
CA LEU A 61 6.33 -6.32 3.52
C LEU A 61 5.41 -5.47 4.40
N LEU A 62 4.13 -5.83 4.49
CA LEU A 62 3.18 -5.16 5.39
C LEU A 62 3.61 -5.28 6.86
N VAL A 63 4.05 -6.47 7.28
CA VAL A 63 4.55 -6.72 8.65
C VAL A 63 5.79 -5.87 8.92
N ILE A 64 6.77 -5.90 8.01
CA ILE A 64 8.01 -5.11 8.13
C ILE A 64 7.70 -3.61 8.15
N ALA A 65 6.83 -3.14 7.27
CA ALA A 65 6.43 -1.74 7.21
C ALA A 65 5.68 -1.32 8.48
N SER A 66 4.77 -2.14 9.00
CA SER A 66 4.03 -1.86 10.23
C SER A 66 4.96 -1.79 11.44
N TRP A 67 5.86 -2.74 11.58
CA TRP A 67 6.86 -2.73 12.64
C TRP A 67 7.83 -1.56 12.50
N GLY A 68 8.37 -1.33 11.30
CA GLY A 68 9.33 -0.26 11.04
C GLY A 68 8.74 1.13 11.23
N SER A 69 7.51 1.38 10.75
CA SER A 69 6.85 2.67 10.99
C SER A 69 6.61 2.93 12.48
N TYR A 70 6.29 1.88 13.24
CA TYR A 70 6.07 1.98 14.68
C TYR A 70 7.34 2.30 15.45
N GLN A 71 8.51 1.83 15.00
CA GLN A 71 9.81 2.15 15.59
C GLN A 71 10.29 3.57 15.26
N LEU A 72 9.95 4.06 14.07
CA LEU A 72 10.50 5.31 13.56
C LEU A 72 9.65 6.54 13.90
N PHE A 73 8.32 6.39 13.93
CA PHE A 73 7.38 7.50 14.04
C PHE A 73 6.54 7.43 15.31
N SER A 74 5.83 8.52 15.61
CA SER A 74 4.82 8.51 16.67
C SER A 74 3.74 7.46 16.38
N ASP A 75 3.10 6.92 17.42
CA ASP A 75 2.13 5.83 17.28
C ASP A 75 1.02 6.16 16.28
N ARG A 76 0.48 7.38 16.36
CA ARG A 76 -0.51 7.91 15.44
C ARG A 76 0.01 7.99 14.01
N ALA A 77 1.24 8.48 13.83
CA ALA A 77 1.86 8.61 12.52
C ALA A 77 2.14 7.25 11.89
N SER A 78 2.45 6.23 12.69
CA SER A 78 2.69 4.87 12.20
C SER A 78 1.49 4.31 11.46
N PHE A 79 0.28 4.48 11.99
CA PHE A 79 -0.96 4.04 11.34
C PHE A 79 -1.21 4.80 10.04
N ILE A 80 -1.05 6.12 10.06
CA ILE A 80 -1.18 6.95 8.86
C ILE A 80 -0.18 6.55 7.77
N HIS A 81 1.06 6.21 8.15
CA HIS A 81 2.07 5.79 7.17
C HIS A 81 1.68 4.50 6.46
N ILE A 82 1.14 3.52 7.16
CA ILE A 82 0.66 2.29 6.52
C ILE A 82 -0.46 2.60 5.54
N GLY A 83 -1.43 3.43 5.94
CA GLY A 83 -2.48 3.89 5.02
C GLY A 83 -1.91 4.66 3.82
N ALA A 84 -0.94 5.55 4.06
CA ALA A 84 -0.31 6.32 2.99
C ALA A 84 0.49 5.43 2.02
N ILE A 85 1.19 4.38 2.51
CA ILE A 85 1.87 3.39 1.66
C ILE A 85 0.84 2.67 0.79
N LEU A 86 -0.22 2.12 1.37
CA LEU A 86 -1.26 1.43 0.62
C LEU A 86 -1.90 2.34 -0.43
N GLY A 87 -2.24 3.58 -0.05
CA GLY A 87 -2.77 4.58 -0.97
C GLY A 87 -1.81 4.93 -2.11
N THR A 88 -0.53 5.10 -1.82
CA THR A 88 0.50 5.37 -2.83
C THR A 88 0.63 4.21 -3.82
N VAL A 89 0.64 2.97 -3.32
CA VAL A 89 0.65 1.77 -4.17
C VAL A 89 -0.60 1.70 -5.04
N MET A 90 -1.78 1.96 -4.48
CA MET A 90 -3.04 1.94 -5.22
C MET A 90 -3.07 2.99 -6.33
N VAL A 91 -2.63 4.20 -6.05
CA VAL A 91 -2.53 5.29 -7.04
C VAL A 91 -1.52 4.93 -8.11
N GLY A 92 -0.33 4.44 -7.74
CA GLY A 92 0.69 4.00 -8.68
C GLY A 92 0.20 2.86 -9.59
N ASN A 93 -0.54 1.91 -9.05
CA ASN A 93 -1.18 0.85 -9.84
C ASN A 93 -2.11 1.42 -10.92
N VAL A 94 -2.89 2.45 -10.58
CA VAL A 94 -3.80 3.08 -11.55
C VAL A 94 -3.01 3.80 -12.63
N PHE A 95 -2.11 4.71 -12.25
CA PHE A 95 -1.44 5.61 -13.21
C PHE A 95 -0.41 4.88 -14.08
N PHE A 96 0.37 3.96 -13.50
CA PHE A 96 1.49 3.32 -14.19
C PHE A 96 1.21 1.90 -14.69
N GLY A 97 0.09 1.30 -14.28
CA GLY A 97 -0.28 -0.05 -14.68
C GLY A 97 -1.63 -0.13 -15.39
N ILE A 98 -2.70 0.30 -14.73
CA ILE A 98 -4.06 0.08 -15.21
C ILE A 98 -4.38 1.00 -16.40
N MET A 99 -4.17 2.32 -16.26
CA MET A 99 -4.51 3.28 -17.30
C MET A 99 -3.76 3.05 -18.63
N PRO A 100 -2.43 2.79 -18.65
CA PRO A 100 -1.73 2.50 -19.90
C PRO A 100 -2.27 1.27 -20.62
N ALA A 101 -2.55 0.20 -19.89
CA ALA A 101 -3.10 -1.04 -20.45
C ALA A 101 -4.52 -0.84 -21.02
N GLN A 102 -5.35 -0.09 -20.31
CA GLN A 102 -6.70 0.23 -20.78
C GLN A 102 -6.67 1.09 -22.06
N ARG A 103 -5.76 2.08 -22.13
CA ARG A 103 -5.58 2.88 -23.34
C ARG A 103 -5.18 2.03 -24.55
N ALA A 104 -4.18 1.15 -24.36
CA ALA A 104 -3.75 0.23 -25.42
C ALA A 104 -4.89 -0.67 -25.91
N LEU A 105 -5.71 -1.19 -24.99
CA LEU A 105 -6.86 -2.03 -25.34
C LEU A 105 -7.94 -1.24 -26.12
N VAL A 106 -8.28 -0.03 -25.67
CA VAL A 106 -9.25 0.85 -26.35
C VAL A 106 -8.76 1.23 -27.75
N ASP A 107 -7.47 1.48 -27.93
CA ASP A 107 -6.91 1.82 -29.23
C ASP A 107 -6.97 0.64 -30.22
N CYS A 108 -6.78 -0.61 -29.75
CA CYS A 108 -7.01 -1.80 -30.59
C CYS A 108 -8.48 -1.89 -31.03
N VAL A 109 -9.42 -1.69 -30.10
CA VAL A 109 -10.86 -1.73 -30.42
C VAL A 109 -11.24 -0.64 -31.42
N ARG A 110 -10.72 0.59 -31.25
CA ARG A 110 -10.96 1.71 -32.19
C ARG A 110 -10.46 1.44 -33.60
N ARG A 111 -9.37 0.68 -33.73
CA ARG A 111 -8.82 0.26 -35.05
C ARG A 111 -9.52 -0.97 -35.63
N GLY A 112 -10.47 -1.57 -34.91
CA GLY A 112 -11.12 -2.82 -35.31
C GLY A 112 -10.20 -4.04 -35.24
N GLU A 113 -9.08 -3.95 -34.52
CA GLU A 113 -8.07 -4.99 -34.40
C GLU A 113 -8.33 -5.84 -33.15
N LYS A 114 -8.00 -7.13 -33.23
CA LYS A 114 -7.96 -7.98 -32.02
C LYS A 114 -6.69 -7.68 -31.23
N PRO A 115 -6.76 -7.62 -29.87
CA PRO A 115 -5.59 -7.40 -29.04
C PRO A 115 -4.50 -8.45 -29.33
N GLY A 116 -3.32 -8.00 -29.70
CA GLY A 116 -2.14 -8.85 -29.82
C GLY A 116 -1.69 -9.39 -28.44
N LYS A 117 -0.73 -10.32 -28.44
CA LYS A 117 -0.22 -10.96 -27.20
C LYS A 117 0.25 -9.93 -26.17
N GLU A 118 0.96 -8.91 -26.61
CA GLU A 118 1.49 -7.84 -25.74
C GLU A 118 0.37 -7.08 -25.03
N VAL A 119 -0.66 -6.66 -25.77
CA VAL A 119 -1.82 -5.93 -25.21
C VAL A 119 -2.63 -6.83 -24.27
N ALA A 120 -2.75 -8.11 -24.57
CA ALA A 120 -3.42 -9.07 -23.72
C ALA A 120 -2.66 -9.29 -22.39
N GLU A 121 -1.33 -9.36 -22.44
CA GLU A 121 -0.49 -9.45 -21.23
C GLU A 121 -0.60 -8.20 -20.36
N LEU A 122 -0.56 -7.00 -20.97
CA LEU A 122 -0.77 -5.73 -20.26
C LEU A 122 -2.16 -5.68 -19.61
N ALA A 123 -3.20 -6.14 -20.31
CA ALA A 123 -4.56 -6.19 -19.77
C ALA A 123 -4.66 -7.16 -18.56
N LEU A 124 -3.99 -8.29 -18.61
CA LEU A 124 -3.94 -9.23 -17.50
C LEU A 124 -3.21 -8.64 -16.29
N GLN A 125 -2.07 -7.97 -16.51
CA GLN A 125 -1.36 -7.26 -15.44
C GLN A 125 -2.23 -6.16 -14.82
N ALA A 126 -2.94 -5.38 -15.63
CA ALA A 126 -3.86 -4.35 -15.16
C ALA A 126 -5.00 -4.95 -14.31
N LYS A 127 -5.56 -6.09 -14.73
CA LYS A 127 -6.56 -6.83 -13.94
C LYS A 127 -6.01 -7.22 -12.57
N ASN A 128 -4.80 -7.78 -12.52
CA ASN A 128 -4.17 -8.19 -11.27
C ASN A 128 -3.90 -6.99 -10.34
N ARG A 129 -3.42 -5.86 -10.88
CA ARG A 129 -3.24 -4.62 -10.11
C ARG A 129 -4.56 -4.05 -9.58
N SER A 130 -5.62 -4.11 -10.37
CA SER A 130 -6.97 -3.72 -9.93
C SER A 130 -7.48 -4.61 -8.80
N LEU A 131 -7.23 -5.92 -8.89
CA LEU A 131 -7.57 -6.86 -7.83
C LEU A 131 -6.80 -6.55 -6.55
N MET A 132 -5.50 -6.23 -6.63
CA MET A 132 -4.71 -5.83 -5.46
C MET A 132 -5.24 -4.54 -4.82
N ASN A 133 -5.59 -3.53 -5.61
CA ASN A 133 -6.22 -2.31 -5.10
C ASN A 133 -7.51 -2.63 -4.33
N ASN A 134 -8.27 -3.59 -4.81
CA ASN A 134 -9.46 -4.08 -4.14
C ASN A 134 -9.14 -4.67 -2.76
N TYR A 135 -8.08 -5.49 -2.62
CA TYR A 135 -7.65 -6.01 -1.32
C TYR A 135 -7.13 -4.93 -0.38
N PHE A 136 -6.46 -3.89 -0.90
CA PHE A 136 -5.91 -2.80 -0.09
C PHE A 136 -6.96 -1.80 0.39
N THR A 137 -8.14 -1.76 -0.20
CA THR A 137 -9.18 -0.78 0.13
C THR A 137 -9.60 -0.82 1.60
N LEU A 138 -9.92 -2.00 2.14
CA LEU A 138 -10.38 -2.12 3.52
C LEU A 138 -9.28 -1.80 4.55
N PRO A 139 -8.04 -2.32 4.43
CA PRO A 139 -6.95 -1.92 5.32
C PRO A 139 -6.65 -0.42 5.25
N LEU A 140 -6.69 0.17 4.04
CA LEU A 140 -6.49 1.61 3.85
C LEU A 140 -7.53 2.42 4.62
N ILE A 141 -8.81 2.11 4.44
CA ILE A 141 -9.91 2.81 5.12
C ILE A 141 -9.75 2.69 6.64
N PHE A 142 -9.44 1.48 7.13
CA PHE A 142 -9.24 1.26 8.56
C PHE A 142 -8.12 2.14 9.10
N THR A 143 -6.94 2.15 8.47
CA THR A 143 -5.79 2.93 8.94
C THR A 143 -6.06 4.43 8.92
N MET A 144 -6.84 4.92 7.96
CA MET A 144 -7.22 6.34 7.89
C MET A 144 -8.24 6.73 8.98
N ILE A 145 -9.22 5.86 9.26
CA ILE A 145 -10.24 6.10 10.30
C ILE A 145 -9.67 5.91 11.70
N SER A 146 -8.79 4.92 11.91
CA SER A 146 -8.19 4.60 13.22
C SER A 146 -7.47 5.79 13.86
N ASN A 147 -7.05 6.75 13.05
CA ASN A 147 -6.45 8.00 13.50
C ASN A 147 -7.33 8.83 14.44
N HIS A 148 -8.64 8.62 14.42
CA HIS A 148 -9.62 9.26 15.32
C HIS A 148 -9.84 8.48 16.63
N TYR A 149 -9.23 7.28 16.75
CA TYR A 149 -9.42 6.39 17.89
C TYR A 149 -8.10 6.08 18.57
N PRO A 150 -7.66 6.89 19.57
CA PRO A 150 -6.37 6.69 20.27
C PRO A 150 -6.16 5.28 20.81
N MET A 151 -7.21 4.63 21.28
CA MET A 151 -7.16 3.26 21.79
C MET A 151 -6.64 2.24 20.75
N MET A 152 -6.66 2.55 19.46
CA MET A 152 -6.18 1.65 18.40
C MET A 152 -4.67 1.73 18.22
N TYR A 153 -4.07 2.90 18.39
CA TYR A 153 -2.64 3.11 18.13
C TYR A 153 -1.80 3.36 19.39
N ALA A 154 -2.39 3.82 20.50
CA ALA A 154 -1.69 4.14 21.73
C ALA A 154 -1.44 2.88 22.61
N HIS A 155 -0.94 1.81 21.99
CA HIS A 155 -0.62 0.54 22.67
C HIS A 155 0.81 0.12 22.32
N GLU A 156 1.57 -0.41 23.27
CA GLU A 156 2.96 -0.85 23.06
C GLU A 156 3.17 -1.77 21.85
N LYS A 157 2.15 -2.54 21.49
CA LYS A 157 2.14 -3.45 20.34
C LYS A 157 1.17 -3.00 19.23
N GLY A 158 0.96 -1.68 19.06
CA GLY A 158 0.04 -1.14 18.07
C GLY A 158 0.29 -1.64 16.64
N TRP A 159 1.55 -1.92 16.28
CA TRP A 159 1.88 -2.52 14.99
C TRP A 159 1.23 -3.89 14.73
N LEU A 160 0.98 -4.69 15.80
CA LEU A 160 0.24 -5.96 15.65
C LEU A 160 -1.22 -5.73 15.30
N VAL A 161 -1.83 -4.65 15.77
CA VAL A 161 -3.20 -4.27 15.39
C VAL A 161 -3.27 -4.05 13.88
N LEU A 162 -2.29 -3.35 13.31
CA LEU A 162 -2.20 -3.13 11.86
C LEU A 162 -2.10 -4.44 11.08
N VAL A 163 -1.23 -5.35 11.51
CA VAL A 163 -1.07 -6.67 10.88
C VAL A 163 -2.36 -7.48 10.99
N PHE A 164 -2.96 -7.53 12.17
CA PHE A 164 -4.18 -8.30 12.42
C PHE A 164 -5.37 -7.80 11.58
N VAL A 165 -5.54 -6.49 11.53
CA VAL A 165 -6.55 -5.87 10.68
C VAL A 165 -6.28 -6.13 9.20
N GLY A 166 -5.02 -6.06 8.78
CA GLY A 166 -4.62 -6.42 7.42
C GLY A 166 -5.06 -7.84 7.05
N VAL A 167 -4.84 -8.81 7.94
CA VAL A 167 -5.27 -10.21 7.73
C VAL A 167 -6.79 -10.35 7.68
N ILE A 168 -7.50 -9.77 8.66
CA ILE A 168 -8.98 -9.86 8.72
C ILE A 168 -9.60 -9.25 7.47
N THR A 169 -9.17 -8.04 7.09
CA THR A 169 -9.75 -7.33 5.95
C THR A 169 -9.41 -8.01 4.63
N ALA A 170 -8.20 -8.57 4.48
CA ALA A 170 -7.83 -9.36 3.31
C ALA A 170 -8.66 -10.65 3.21
N THR A 171 -8.87 -11.35 4.33
CA THR A 171 -9.69 -12.57 4.39
C THR A 171 -11.15 -12.27 4.07
N ALA A 172 -11.72 -11.22 4.67
CA ALA A 172 -13.07 -10.77 4.37
C ALA A 172 -13.24 -10.44 2.88
N ARG A 173 -12.27 -9.70 2.32
CA ARG A 173 -12.31 -9.35 0.89
C ARG A 173 -12.17 -10.56 -0.01
N HIS A 174 -11.31 -11.51 0.34
CA HIS A 174 -11.17 -12.76 -0.39
C HIS A 174 -12.49 -13.55 -0.44
N TYR A 175 -13.16 -13.66 0.70
CA TYR A 175 -14.47 -14.30 0.78
C TYR A 175 -15.51 -13.64 -0.13
N PHE A 176 -15.58 -12.30 -0.14
CA PHE A 176 -16.50 -11.58 -1.03
C PHE A 176 -16.13 -11.74 -2.51
N ASN A 177 -14.85 -11.74 -2.85
CA ASN A 177 -14.39 -11.93 -4.24
C ASN A 177 -14.65 -13.33 -4.79
N GLN A 178 -14.82 -14.35 -3.92
CA GLN A 178 -15.18 -15.71 -4.36
C GLN A 178 -16.68 -15.89 -4.62
N LYS A 179 -17.53 -15.02 -4.07
CA LYS A 179 -18.99 -15.11 -4.22
C LYS A 179 -19.54 -14.39 -5.45
N HIS A 180 -18.70 -13.59 -6.11
CA HIS A 180 -19.03 -12.81 -7.30
C HIS A 180 -18.03 -13.09 -8.44
#